data_cf42fac4f6df0569a5ef0e3fe321657e
#
_entry.id   cf42fac4f6df0569a5ef0e3fe321657e
#
_cell.length_a   1.000
_cell.length_b   1.000
_cell.length_c   1.000
_cell.angle_alpha   90.00
_cell.angle_beta   90.00
_cell.angle_gamma   90.00
#
_symmetry.space_group_name_H-M   'P 1'
#
loop_
_entity.id
_entity.type
_entity.pdbx_description
1 polymer ?
#
loop_
_entity_poly.entity_id
_entity_poly.type
_entity_poly.pdbx_seq_one_letter_code
_entity_poly.pdbx_strand_id
1 'polypeptide(L)'
;ARRLLTGARLVERDDTRVAPVIYREEGLHPGLSEWVTCAWTYERAYSDEDVETVMPDGTVELVVQLAAPYTDAGVELPTCVAIGTLDRPLVLTAEGAMQVWCVRFPWWGLAPFGDVSAFAGRQWAAADDVFDAGLVAGVRDAASSAHPVDGLNRVLLSHLLAWTIGPAPLREAGRAITDHAAKLTVAELAAACTSSQRKLQRDFRQVLDATPAQIERVA
;
A
#
# COMPACT_ATOMS: atom_id res chain seq x y z
N ALA A 1 10.80 22.22 -0.77
CA ALA A 1 10.69 21.71 0.61
C ALA A 1 10.42 20.21 0.56
N ARG A 2 11.27 19.39 1.21
CA ARG A 2 11.07 17.94 1.28
C ARG A 2 10.00 17.63 2.34
N ARG A 3 8.92 16.97 1.97
CA ARG A 3 7.94 16.40 2.88
C ARG A 3 8.01 14.88 2.87
N LEU A 4 7.86 14.30 4.04
CA LEU A 4 7.89 12.86 4.27
C LEU A 4 6.45 12.40 4.53
N LEU A 5 5.94 11.51 3.70
CA LEU A 5 4.73 10.75 3.99
C LEU A 5 5.15 9.50 4.77
N THR A 6 4.92 9.49 6.07
CA THR A 6 4.99 8.29 6.89
C THR A 6 3.58 7.90 7.28
N GLY A 7 3.30 6.62 7.27
CA GLY A 7 2.00 6.10 7.69
C GLY A 7 1.53 6.75 8.99
N ALA A 8 0.39 7.43 8.91
CA ALA A 8 -0.40 7.96 10.01
C ALA A 8 -0.04 9.34 10.60
N ARG A 9 0.94 10.13 10.17
CA ARG A 9 1.00 11.55 10.57
C ARG A 9 1.74 12.42 9.57
N LEU A 10 1.03 13.42 9.00
CA LEU A 10 1.65 14.60 8.41
C LEU A 10 2.40 15.36 9.52
N VAL A 11 3.72 15.44 9.41
CA VAL A 11 4.50 16.37 10.22
C VAL A 11 4.47 17.72 9.50
N GLU A 12 3.55 18.59 9.89
CA GLU A 12 3.56 19.98 9.45
C GLU A 12 4.86 20.65 9.89
N ARG A 13 5.68 21.06 8.93
CA ARG A 13 6.63 22.15 9.14
C ARG A 13 5.97 23.42 8.64
N ASP A 14 5.85 24.38 9.53
CA ASP A 14 5.33 25.72 9.29
C ASP A 14 6.23 26.46 8.28
N ASP A 15 5.89 26.34 7.00
CA ASP A 15 6.44 27.16 5.92
C ASP A 15 5.26 27.80 5.18
N THR A 16 5.04 29.07 5.41
CA THR A 16 3.88 29.87 4.98
C THR A 16 3.74 30.04 3.46
N ARG A 17 4.53 29.32 2.65
CA ARG A 17 4.51 29.34 1.18
C ARG A 17 3.98 28.06 0.54
N VAL A 18 3.61 27.04 1.32
CA VAL A 18 3.16 25.77 0.77
C VAL A 18 1.64 25.77 0.64
N ALA A 19 1.13 25.41 -0.55
CA ALA A 19 -0.29 25.21 -0.77
C ALA A 19 -0.88 24.24 0.27
N PRO A 20 -2.12 24.45 0.73
CA PRO A 20 -2.72 23.59 1.74
C PRO A 20 -2.74 22.13 1.25
N VAL A 21 -2.34 21.23 2.12
CA VAL A 21 -2.44 19.79 1.92
C VAL A 21 -3.73 19.32 2.58
N ILE A 22 -4.53 18.60 1.81
CA ILE A 22 -5.72 17.92 2.33
C ILE A 22 -5.43 16.42 2.34
N TYR A 23 -5.42 15.84 3.54
CA TYR A 23 -5.29 14.39 3.73
C TYR A 23 -6.45 13.89 4.59
N ARG A 24 -7.10 12.81 4.15
CA ARG A 24 -8.19 12.19 4.89
C ARG A 24 -8.05 10.68 4.82
N GLU A 25 -8.22 10.03 5.95
CA GLU A 25 -8.35 8.57 6.03
C GLU A 25 -9.80 8.17 6.26
N GLU A 26 -10.23 7.14 5.56
CA GLU A 26 -11.57 6.57 5.65
C GLU A 26 -11.48 5.13 6.14
N GLY A 27 -12.23 4.83 7.19
CA GLY A 27 -12.38 3.47 7.68
C GLY A 27 -13.23 2.64 6.73
N LEU A 28 -12.84 1.39 6.54
CA LEU A 28 -13.55 0.45 5.68
C LEU A 28 -14.44 -0.49 6.49
N HIS A 29 -15.22 -1.31 5.78
CA HIS A 29 -16.09 -2.32 6.39
C HIS A 29 -15.29 -3.25 7.32
N PRO A 30 -15.77 -3.57 8.54
CA PRO A 30 -15.04 -4.39 9.52
C PRO A 30 -14.57 -5.75 8.98
N GLY A 31 -15.29 -6.34 8.03
CA GLY A 31 -14.87 -7.59 7.37
C GLY A 31 -13.58 -7.49 6.55
N LEU A 32 -13.09 -6.26 6.28
CA LEU A 32 -11.83 -6.01 5.57
C LEU A 32 -10.65 -5.74 6.50
N SER A 33 -10.87 -5.52 7.80
CA SER A 33 -9.87 -5.02 8.75
C SER A 33 -8.61 -5.89 8.89
N GLU A 34 -8.67 -7.16 8.49
CA GLU A 34 -7.51 -8.05 8.48
C GLU A 34 -6.62 -7.87 7.24
N TRP A 35 -7.18 -7.32 6.16
CA TRP A 35 -6.59 -7.32 4.83
C TRP A 35 -6.31 -5.93 4.30
N VAL A 36 -7.03 -4.94 4.79
CA VAL A 36 -6.94 -3.55 4.32
C VAL A 36 -6.83 -2.65 5.54
N THR A 37 -5.86 -1.76 5.55
CA THR A 37 -5.64 -0.81 6.65
C THR A 37 -6.67 0.32 6.60
N CYS A 38 -6.74 1.02 5.46
CA CYS A 38 -7.65 2.15 5.24
C CYS A 38 -7.76 2.45 3.74
N ALA A 39 -8.71 3.31 3.38
CA ALA A 39 -8.60 4.13 2.18
C ALA A 39 -8.19 5.55 2.61
N TRP A 40 -7.52 6.29 1.73
CA TRP A 40 -7.16 7.67 2.01
C TRP A 40 -7.17 8.52 0.74
N THR A 41 -7.40 9.81 0.93
CA THR A 41 -7.31 10.82 -0.13
C THR A 41 -6.22 11.82 0.20
N TYR A 42 -5.61 12.34 -0.86
CA TYR A 42 -4.60 13.38 -0.75
C TYR A 42 -4.76 14.37 -1.89
N GLU A 43 -4.79 15.64 -1.54
CA GLU A 43 -4.88 16.75 -2.50
C GLU A 43 -3.81 17.78 -2.19
N ARG A 44 -3.10 18.22 -3.22
CA ARG A 44 -2.08 19.26 -3.11
C ARG A 44 -1.85 19.92 -4.46
N ALA A 45 -1.55 21.24 -4.44
CA ALA A 45 -0.96 21.92 -5.59
C ALA A 45 0.57 21.88 -5.46
N TYR A 46 1.24 21.50 -6.54
CA TYR A 46 2.69 21.42 -6.66
C TYR A 46 3.22 22.53 -7.56
N SER A 47 4.40 23.02 -7.24
CA SER A 47 5.25 23.83 -8.12
C SER A 47 6.40 22.99 -8.66
N ASP A 48 7.09 23.48 -9.69
CA ASP A 48 8.14 22.76 -10.42
C ASP A 48 9.33 22.32 -9.52
N GLU A 49 9.48 22.92 -8.33
CA GLU A 49 10.55 22.58 -7.37
C GLU A 49 10.11 21.61 -6.27
N ASP A 50 8.82 21.29 -6.23
CA ASP A 50 8.26 20.41 -5.20
C ASP A 50 8.51 18.94 -5.53
N VAL A 51 8.90 18.20 -4.50
CA VAL A 51 9.00 16.73 -4.57
C VAL A 51 8.19 16.10 -3.45
N GLU A 52 7.61 14.95 -3.76
CA GLU A 52 6.96 14.09 -2.79
C GLU A 52 7.89 12.92 -2.45
N THR A 53 8.02 12.61 -1.17
CA THR A 53 8.85 11.48 -0.75
C THR A 53 7.99 10.48 0.02
N VAL A 54 7.78 9.33 -0.58
CA VAL A 54 7.09 8.19 0.04
C VAL A 54 8.12 7.38 0.81
N MET A 55 7.93 7.26 2.11
CA MET A 55 8.84 6.52 2.99
C MET A 55 8.43 5.05 3.09
N PRO A 56 9.41 4.15 3.24
CA PRO A 56 9.13 2.77 3.59
C PRO A 56 8.32 2.69 4.89
N ASP A 57 7.17 2.04 4.84
CA ASP A 57 6.27 1.84 6.00
C ASP A 57 5.70 0.41 6.08
N GLY A 58 6.20 -0.49 5.23
CA GLY A 58 5.79 -1.90 5.22
C GLY A 58 4.41 -2.13 4.61
N THR A 59 3.85 -1.16 3.88
CA THR A 59 2.54 -1.30 3.22
C THR A 59 2.66 -1.47 1.72
N VAL A 60 1.59 -1.93 1.09
CA VAL A 60 1.37 -1.92 -0.36
C VAL A 60 0.17 -1.03 -0.62
N GLU A 61 0.23 -0.23 -1.66
CA GLU A 61 -0.84 0.71 -1.98
C GLU A 61 -1.33 0.55 -3.42
N LEU A 62 -2.65 0.59 -3.59
CA LEU A 62 -3.30 0.80 -4.88
C LEU A 62 -3.74 2.26 -4.95
N VAL A 63 -3.06 3.03 -5.78
CA VAL A 63 -3.27 4.47 -5.93
C VAL A 63 -3.99 4.76 -7.23
N VAL A 64 -5.06 5.53 -7.17
CA VAL A 64 -5.78 6.09 -8.33
C VAL A 64 -5.46 7.58 -8.40
N GLN A 65 -4.84 8.01 -9.48
CA GLN A 65 -4.54 9.41 -9.76
C GLN A 65 -5.75 10.05 -10.43
N LEU A 66 -6.39 11.00 -9.75
CA LEU A 66 -7.65 11.65 -10.19
C LEU A 66 -7.41 12.99 -10.90
N ALA A 67 -6.19 13.51 -10.83
CA ALA A 67 -5.78 14.76 -11.48
C ALA A 67 -4.42 14.56 -12.20
N ALA A 68 -3.49 15.53 -12.08
CA ALA A 68 -2.17 15.39 -12.71
C ALA A 68 -1.41 14.16 -12.19
N PRO A 69 -0.69 13.41 -13.06
CA PRO A 69 0.05 12.24 -12.63
C PRO A 69 1.33 12.59 -11.88
N TYR A 70 1.78 11.69 -11.03
CA TYR A 70 3.16 11.71 -10.52
C TYR A 70 4.14 11.19 -11.58
N THR A 71 5.38 11.66 -11.45
CA THR A 71 6.50 11.25 -12.29
C THR A 71 7.63 10.72 -11.39
N ASP A 72 8.18 9.56 -11.73
CA ASP A 72 9.37 8.98 -11.10
C ASP A 72 10.53 9.03 -12.10
N ALA A 73 11.60 9.76 -11.76
CA ALA A 73 12.80 9.90 -12.59
C ALA A 73 12.50 10.23 -14.08
N GLY A 74 11.49 11.07 -14.34
CA GLY A 74 11.08 11.47 -15.69
C GLY A 74 10.10 10.49 -16.37
N VAL A 75 9.66 9.44 -15.69
CA VAL A 75 8.65 8.50 -16.18
C VAL A 75 7.32 8.80 -15.49
N GLU A 76 6.31 9.14 -16.27
CA GLU A 76 4.95 9.36 -15.77
C GLU A 76 4.37 8.05 -15.24
N LEU A 77 3.80 8.07 -14.03
CA LEU A 77 3.13 6.93 -13.44
C LEU A 77 1.75 6.74 -14.09
N PRO A 78 1.30 5.48 -14.28
CA PRO A 78 -0.03 5.21 -14.83
C PRO A 78 -1.14 5.74 -13.89
N THR A 79 -2.33 5.99 -14.45
CA THR A 79 -3.51 6.48 -13.68
C THR A 79 -3.83 5.60 -12.48
N CYS A 80 -3.69 4.28 -12.63
CA CYS A 80 -3.78 3.34 -11.52
C CYS A 80 -2.41 2.70 -11.33
N VAL A 81 -1.79 2.97 -10.19
CA VAL A 81 -0.43 2.48 -9.87
C VAL A 81 -0.44 1.71 -8.55
N ALA A 82 0.30 0.62 -8.53
CA ALA A 82 0.63 -0.11 -7.32
C ALA A 82 1.97 0.38 -6.79
N ILE A 83 2.04 0.77 -5.53
CA ILE A 83 3.28 1.04 -4.81
C ILE A 83 3.58 -0.18 -3.97
N GLY A 84 4.76 -0.76 -4.14
CA GLY A 84 5.18 -1.96 -3.42
C GLY A 84 5.67 -1.67 -2.01
N THR A 85 6.02 -2.71 -1.29
CA THR A 85 6.75 -2.58 -0.03
C THR A 85 8.13 -1.97 -0.31
N LEU A 86 8.29 -0.71 0.05
CA LEU A 86 9.51 0.02 -0.23
C LEU A 86 10.65 -0.42 0.68
N ASP A 87 11.85 -0.57 0.14
CA ASP A 87 13.10 -0.80 0.88
C ASP A 87 13.94 0.49 1.03
N ARG A 88 13.59 1.50 0.25
CA ARG A 88 14.17 2.86 0.25
C ARG A 88 13.11 3.89 -0.12
N PRO A 89 13.29 5.17 0.20
CA PRO A 89 12.36 6.22 -0.19
C PRO A 89 12.10 6.23 -1.70
N LEU A 90 10.82 6.39 -2.08
CA LEU A 90 10.42 6.69 -3.46
C LEU A 90 10.21 8.20 -3.58
N VAL A 91 10.91 8.83 -4.52
CA VAL A 91 10.86 10.27 -4.74
C VAL A 91 10.10 10.56 -6.02
N LEU A 92 8.98 11.23 -5.88
CA LEU A 92 8.08 11.56 -7.00
C LEU A 92 8.06 13.07 -7.22
N THR A 93 7.85 13.47 -8.46
CA THR A 93 7.56 14.86 -8.83
C THR A 93 6.15 14.95 -9.40
N ALA A 94 5.55 16.12 -9.30
CA ALA A 94 4.26 16.43 -9.90
C ALA A 94 4.20 17.93 -10.24
N GLU A 95 3.36 18.27 -11.20
CA GLU A 95 3.11 19.66 -11.59
C GLU A 95 1.61 19.96 -11.48
N GLY A 96 1.28 21.13 -10.91
CA GLY A 96 -0.09 21.56 -10.80
C GLY A 96 -0.88 20.88 -9.68
N ALA A 97 -2.18 20.74 -9.88
CA ALA A 97 -3.06 20.14 -8.88
C ALA A 97 -2.99 18.61 -8.93
N MET A 98 -2.65 18.02 -7.81
CA MET A 98 -2.67 16.59 -7.58
C MET A 98 -3.84 16.19 -6.71
N GLN A 99 -4.52 15.13 -7.12
CA GLN A 99 -5.55 14.46 -6.31
C GLN A 99 -5.38 12.96 -6.49
N VAL A 100 -5.21 12.25 -5.39
CA VAL A 100 -5.14 10.80 -5.38
C VAL A 100 -6.13 10.21 -4.41
N TRP A 101 -6.60 9.02 -4.74
CA TRP A 101 -7.35 8.15 -3.87
C TRP A 101 -6.67 6.81 -3.78
N CYS A 102 -6.48 6.32 -2.57
CA CYS A 102 -5.61 5.18 -2.31
C CYS A 102 -6.27 4.16 -1.40
N VAL A 103 -5.99 2.89 -1.67
CA VAL A 103 -6.27 1.76 -0.78
C VAL A 103 -4.95 1.25 -0.24
N ARG A 104 -4.81 1.21 1.09
CA ARG A 104 -3.61 0.75 1.77
C ARG A 104 -3.81 -0.64 2.33
N PHE A 105 -2.90 -1.52 1.97
CA PHE A 105 -2.85 -2.89 2.44
C PHE A 105 -1.63 -3.07 3.35
N PRO A 106 -1.76 -3.76 4.50
CA PRO A 106 -0.58 -4.29 5.14
C PRO A 106 0.08 -5.28 4.17
N TRP A 107 1.38 -5.46 4.24
CA TRP A 107 2.12 -6.29 3.29
C TRP A 107 1.58 -7.72 3.12
N TRP A 108 0.97 -8.30 4.15
CA TRP A 108 0.29 -9.62 4.05
C TRP A 108 -1.13 -9.53 3.51
N GLY A 109 -1.74 -8.35 3.53
CA GLY A 109 -3.13 -8.13 3.17
C GLY A 109 -3.38 -8.17 1.67
N LEU A 110 -2.31 -8.10 0.85
CA LEU A 110 -2.44 -8.11 -0.61
C LEU A 110 -2.88 -9.48 -1.16
N ALA A 111 -2.56 -10.56 -0.49
CA ALA A 111 -2.73 -11.92 -1.02
C ALA A 111 -4.12 -12.25 -1.60
N PRO A 112 -5.25 -11.75 -1.06
CA PRO A 112 -6.56 -11.96 -1.69
C PRO A 112 -6.80 -11.13 -2.95
N PHE A 113 -6.00 -10.11 -3.22
CA PHE A 113 -6.30 -9.06 -4.19
C PHE A 113 -5.31 -9.00 -5.35
N GLY A 114 -4.10 -9.52 -5.16
CA GLY A 114 -3.05 -9.38 -6.15
C GLY A 114 -1.81 -10.23 -5.91
N ASP A 115 -0.83 -10.04 -6.79
CA ASP A 115 0.45 -10.75 -6.78
C ASP A 115 1.63 -9.77 -6.65
N VAL A 116 2.29 -9.78 -5.49
CA VAL A 116 3.45 -8.93 -5.23
C VAL A 116 4.67 -9.27 -6.09
N SER A 117 4.76 -10.48 -6.65
CA SER A 117 5.89 -10.87 -7.52
C SER A 117 5.97 -10.01 -8.78
N ALA A 118 4.86 -9.39 -9.17
CA ALA A 118 4.79 -8.46 -10.30
C ALA A 118 5.64 -7.20 -10.10
N PHE A 119 5.99 -6.82 -8.87
CA PHE A 119 6.91 -5.71 -8.64
C PHE A 119 8.34 -6.03 -9.14
N ALA A 120 8.78 -7.28 -9.06
CA ALA A 120 10.09 -7.72 -9.56
C ALA A 120 11.26 -6.80 -9.12
N GLY A 121 11.27 -6.36 -7.87
CA GLY A 121 12.25 -5.44 -7.29
C GLY A 121 12.06 -3.95 -7.66
N ARG A 122 11.01 -3.59 -8.40
CA ARG A 122 10.61 -2.21 -8.66
C ARG A 122 9.85 -1.65 -7.45
N GLN A 123 9.93 -0.35 -7.24
CA GLN A 123 9.20 0.33 -6.17
C GLN A 123 7.71 0.50 -6.52
N TRP A 124 7.37 0.54 -7.80
CA TRP A 124 6.01 0.63 -8.31
C TRP A 124 5.81 -0.17 -9.59
N ALA A 125 4.56 -0.47 -9.91
CA ALA A 125 4.14 -1.13 -11.14
C ALA A 125 2.77 -0.57 -11.59
N ALA A 126 2.38 -0.81 -12.84
CA ALA A 126 1.00 -0.57 -13.22
C ALA A 126 0.07 -1.45 -12.36
N ALA A 127 -1.06 -0.89 -11.93
CA ALA A 127 -1.95 -1.62 -11.03
C ALA A 127 -2.46 -2.93 -11.64
N ASP A 128 -2.72 -2.95 -12.95
CA ASP A 128 -3.17 -4.14 -13.67
C ASP A 128 -2.12 -5.26 -13.75
N ASP A 129 -0.83 -4.96 -13.50
CA ASP A 129 0.22 -5.98 -13.42
C ASP A 129 0.20 -6.70 -12.05
N VAL A 130 -0.32 -6.05 -11.01
CA VAL A 130 -0.28 -6.53 -9.62
C VAL A 130 -1.62 -7.06 -9.16
N PHE A 131 -2.69 -6.36 -9.47
CA PHE A 131 -4.04 -6.64 -9.03
C PHE A 131 -4.89 -7.23 -10.15
N ASP A 132 -5.96 -7.94 -9.78
CA ASP A 132 -6.97 -8.35 -10.75
C ASP A 132 -7.58 -7.14 -11.48
N ALA A 133 -7.73 -7.24 -12.80
CA ALA A 133 -8.21 -6.13 -13.63
C ALA A 133 -9.64 -5.68 -13.24
N GLY A 134 -10.49 -6.60 -12.80
CA GLY A 134 -11.83 -6.28 -12.29
C GLY A 134 -11.77 -5.50 -10.97
N LEU A 135 -10.80 -5.82 -10.12
CA LEU A 135 -10.53 -5.04 -8.90
C LEU A 135 -10.08 -3.62 -9.25
N VAL A 136 -9.08 -3.48 -10.11
CA VAL A 136 -8.55 -2.15 -10.51
C VAL A 136 -9.65 -1.28 -11.10
N ALA A 137 -10.44 -1.84 -12.03
CA ALA A 137 -11.57 -1.14 -12.63
C ALA A 137 -12.61 -0.72 -11.56
N GLY A 138 -12.99 -1.62 -10.67
CA GLY A 138 -13.95 -1.35 -9.62
C GLY A 138 -13.46 -0.31 -8.61
N VAL A 139 -12.18 -0.32 -8.25
CA VAL A 139 -11.57 0.69 -7.37
C VAL A 139 -11.53 2.06 -8.05
N ARG A 140 -11.16 2.13 -9.33
CA ARG A 140 -11.17 3.36 -10.12
C ARG A 140 -12.58 3.96 -10.23
N ASP A 141 -13.57 3.12 -10.53
CA ASP A 141 -14.97 3.56 -10.64
C ASP A 141 -15.50 4.04 -9.28
N ALA A 142 -15.14 3.36 -8.18
CA ALA A 142 -15.47 3.79 -6.83
C ALA A 142 -14.85 5.15 -6.51
N ALA A 143 -13.57 5.37 -6.82
CA ALA A 143 -12.87 6.63 -6.61
C ALA A 143 -13.56 7.85 -7.26
N SER A 144 -14.21 7.62 -8.39
CA SER A 144 -14.91 8.65 -9.17
C SER A 144 -16.41 8.76 -8.82
N SER A 145 -16.92 7.97 -7.88
CA SER A 145 -18.34 7.92 -7.54
C SER A 145 -18.73 8.93 -6.45
N ALA A 146 -20.03 9.17 -6.30
CA ALA A 146 -20.57 10.00 -5.21
C ALA A 146 -20.37 9.37 -3.81
N HIS A 147 -20.17 8.04 -3.74
CA HIS A 147 -19.99 7.26 -2.51
C HIS A 147 -18.79 6.33 -2.61
N PRO A 148 -17.54 6.90 -2.63
CA PRO A 148 -16.33 6.14 -2.95
C PRO A 148 -16.09 4.99 -1.96
N VAL A 149 -16.29 5.21 -0.66
CA VAL A 149 -16.06 4.21 0.39
C VAL A 149 -17.04 3.03 0.28
N ASP A 150 -18.30 3.27 -0.02
CA ASP A 150 -19.30 2.20 -0.20
C ASP A 150 -19.00 1.37 -1.46
N GLY A 151 -18.60 2.04 -2.55
CA GLY A 151 -18.15 1.40 -3.77
C GLY A 151 -16.94 0.49 -3.52
N LEU A 152 -15.94 1.02 -2.84
CA LEU A 152 -14.72 0.31 -2.47
C LEU A 152 -15.02 -0.90 -1.58
N ASN A 153 -15.80 -0.73 -0.52
CA ASN A 153 -16.18 -1.83 0.36
C ASN A 153 -16.82 -2.98 -0.43
N ARG A 154 -17.72 -2.68 -1.36
CA ARG A 154 -18.38 -3.69 -2.19
C ARG A 154 -17.39 -4.44 -3.06
N VAL A 155 -16.48 -3.73 -3.73
CA VAL A 155 -15.46 -4.31 -4.61
C VAL A 155 -14.53 -5.22 -3.81
N LEU A 156 -13.94 -4.71 -2.73
CA LEU A 156 -12.98 -5.46 -1.92
C LEU A 156 -13.62 -6.68 -1.24
N LEU A 157 -14.83 -6.55 -0.69
CA LEU A 157 -15.54 -7.67 -0.07
C LEU A 157 -15.88 -8.75 -1.11
N SER A 158 -16.27 -8.39 -2.33
CA SER A 158 -16.56 -9.37 -3.36
C SER A 158 -15.33 -10.20 -3.74
N HIS A 159 -14.16 -9.57 -3.85
CA HIS A 159 -12.89 -10.26 -4.12
C HIS A 159 -12.47 -11.13 -2.93
N LEU A 160 -12.58 -10.60 -1.70
CA LEU A 160 -12.26 -11.38 -0.50
C LEU A 160 -13.15 -12.62 -0.34
N LEU A 161 -14.44 -12.51 -0.65
CA LEU A 161 -15.38 -13.64 -0.60
C LEU A 161 -15.11 -14.69 -1.71
N ALA A 162 -14.62 -14.26 -2.85
CA ALA A 162 -14.23 -15.15 -3.94
C ALA A 162 -12.89 -15.85 -3.66
N TRP A 163 -12.07 -15.29 -2.78
CA TRP A 163 -10.76 -15.85 -2.43
C TRP A 163 -10.89 -17.02 -1.46
N THR A 164 -10.60 -18.22 -1.93
CA THR A 164 -10.87 -19.45 -1.18
C THR A 164 -9.68 -20.03 -0.42
N ILE A 165 -8.44 -19.59 -0.72
CA ILE A 165 -7.24 -20.23 -0.15
C ILE A 165 -6.09 -19.23 -0.01
N GLY A 166 -5.75 -18.87 1.23
CA GLY A 166 -4.49 -18.21 1.53
C GLY A 166 -3.74 -18.91 2.65
N PRO A 167 -2.40 -18.83 2.70
CA PRO A 167 -1.62 -19.44 3.77
C PRO A 167 -1.89 -18.72 5.09
N ALA A 168 -2.70 -19.34 5.97
CA ALA A 168 -2.96 -18.85 7.32
C ALA A 168 -1.68 -18.44 8.07
N PRO A 169 -0.55 -19.18 7.97
CA PRO A 169 0.69 -18.79 8.62
C PRO A 169 1.24 -17.43 8.21
N LEU A 170 1.00 -16.98 6.97
CA LEU A 170 1.50 -15.68 6.49
C LEU A 170 0.76 -14.52 7.18
N ARG A 171 -0.55 -14.63 7.31
CA ARG A 171 -1.39 -13.66 8.02
C ARG A 171 -1.04 -13.57 9.50
N GLU A 172 -0.85 -14.74 10.15
CA GLU A 172 -0.45 -14.80 11.55
C GLU A 172 0.94 -14.20 11.77
N ALA A 173 1.87 -14.45 10.84
CA ALA A 173 3.20 -13.84 10.86
C ALA A 173 3.14 -12.32 10.71
N GLY A 174 2.32 -11.82 9.78
CA GLY A 174 2.12 -10.39 9.58
C GLY A 174 1.61 -9.69 10.82
N ARG A 175 0.58 -10.23 11.44
CA ARG A 175 0.06 -9.72 12.72
C ARG A 175 1.14 -9.73 13.81
N ALA A 176 1.87 -10.84 13.94
CA ALA A 176 2.90 -10.95 14.95
C ALA A 176 4.03 -9.91 14.76
N ILE A 177 4.43 -9.63 13.51
CA ILE A 177 5.42 -8.58 13.22
C ILE A 177 4.87 -7.19 13.58
N THR A 178 3.63 -6.91 13.23
CA THR A 178 3.00 -5.60 13.50
C THR A 178 2.72 -5.36 14.98
N ASP A 179 2.25 -6.39 15.68
CA ASP A 179 1.85 -6.29 17.09
C ASP A 179 3.05 -6.26 18.05
N HIS A 180 4.21 -6.72 17.60
CA HIS A 180 5.42 -6.77 18.44
C HIS A 180 6.36 -5.62 18.09
N ALA A 181 6.48 -4.66 18.98
CA ALA A 181 7.48 -3.59 18.92
C ALA A 181 8.93 -4.11 19.05
N ALA A 182 9.12 -5.36 19.43
CA ALA A 182 10.41 -6.03 19.51
C ALA A 182 10.60 -6.94 18.30
N LYS A 183 11.79 -6.90 17.71
CA LYS A 183 12.16 -7.75 16.57
C LYS A 183 12.08 -9.22 16.96
N LEU A 184 11.21 -9.96 16.26
CA LEU A 184 11.08 -11.39 16.39
C LEU A 184 12.12 -12.09 15.49
N THR A 185 12.80 -13.08 15.99
CA THR A 185 13.60 -13.97 15.12
C THR A 185 12.68 -14.81 14.25
N VAL A 186 13.16 -15.24 13.08
CA VAL A 186 12.39 -16.15 12.20
C VAL A 186 11.92 -17.40 12.93
N ALA A 187 12.68 -17.87 13.95
CA ALA A 187 12.30 -19.00 14.77
C ALA A 187 11.10 -18.69 15.66
N GLU A 188 11.11 -17.55 16.33
CA GLU A 188 10.00 -17.09 17.19
C GLU A 188 8.75 -16.81 16.35
N LEU A 189 8.92 -16.19 15.19
CA LEU A 189 7.83 -15.94 14.26
C LEU A 189 7.21 -17.25 13.75
N ALA A 190 8.02 -18.24 13.38
CA ALA A 190 7.55 -19.54 12.96
C ALA A 190 6.81 -20.28 14.08
N ALA A 191 7.30 -20.19 15.31
CA ALA A 191 6.63 -20.75 16.47
C ALA A 191 5.27 -20.08 16.75
N ALA A 192 5.20 -18.74 16.69
CA ALA A 192 3.95 -17.98 16.83
C ALA A 192 2.89 -18.38 15.80
N CYS A 193 3.33 -18.72 14.58
CA CYS A 193 2.45 -19.13 13.49
C CYS A 193 2.21 -20.63 13.39
N THR A 194 2.61 -21.39 14.40
CA THR A 194 2.51 -22.86 14.40
C THR A 194 3.06 -23.47 13.09
N SER A 195 4.18 -22.93 12.60
CA SER A 195 4.81 -23.31 11.34
C SER A 195 6.29 -23.64 11.51
N SER A 196 6.89 -24.30 10.52
CA SER A 196 8.35 -24.46 10.50
C SER A 196 9.00 -23.23 9.84
N GLN A 197 10.22 -22.88 10.27
CA GLN A 197 10.98 -21.78 9.66
C GLN A 197 11.10 -21.90 8.14
N ARG A 198 11.40 -23.11 7.65
CA ARG A 198 11.53 -23.40 6.20
C ARG A 198 10.21 -23.16 5.45
N LYS A 199 9.08 -23.57 6.05
CA LYS A 199 7.76 -23.35 5.44
C LYS A 199 7.45 -21.86 5.43
N LEU A 200 7.64 -21.16 6.55
CA LEU A 200 7.37 -19.73 6.64
C LEU A 200 8.22 -18.93 5.65
N GLN A 201 9.53 -19.20 5.57
CA GLN A 201 10.43 -18.55 4.60
C GLN A 201 10.02 -18.80 3.15
N ARG A 202 9.55 -20.02 2.84
CA ARG A 202 9.04 -20.33 1.50
C ARG A 202 7.76 -19.56 1.21
N ASP A 203 6.82 -19.53 2.14
CA ASP A 203 5.54 -18.85 1.99
C ASP A 203 5.75 -17.34 1.82
N PHE A 204 6.68 -16.72 2.57
CA PHE A 204 7.08 -15.33 2.40
C PHE A 204 7.64 -15.05 1.01
N ARG A 205 8.57 -15.88 0.53
CA ARG A 205 9.15 -15.72 -0.81
C ARG A 205 8.11 -15.91 -1.91
N GLN A 206 7.24 -16.89 -1.75
CA GLN A 206 6.24 -17.23 -2.77
C GLN A 206 5.15 -16.16 -2.88
N VAL A 207 4.73 -15.55 -1.77
CA VAL A 207 3.59 -14.63 -1.74
C VAL A 207 4.03 -13.18 -1.73
N LEU A 208 5.22 -12.86 -1.22
CA LEU A 208 5.68 -11.49 -0.97
C LEU A 208 6.99 -11.15 -1.69
N ASP A 209 7.58 -12.12 -2.39
CA ASP A 209 8.93 -12.00 -2.97
C ASP A 209 9.98 -11.43 -1.99
N ALA A 210 9.75 -11.65 -0.70
CA ALA A 210 10.56 -11.13 0.39
C ALA A 210 10.87 -12.20 1.44
N THR A 211 11.82 -11.93 2.31
CA THR A 211 12.09 -12.74 3.50
C THR A 211 11.44 -12.11 4.74
N PRO A 212 11.11 -12.88 5.78
CA PRO A 212 10.64 -12.33 7.05
C PRO A 212 11.52 -11.20 7.59
N ALA A 213 12.85 -11.35 7.50
CA ALA A 213 13.81 -10.36 7.96
C ALA A 213 13.85 -9.07 7.10
N GLN A 214 13.44 -9.12 5.81
CA GLN A 214 13.30 -7.92 4.99
C GLN A 214 12.06 -7.14 5.40
N ILE A 215 10.95 -7.82 5.61
CA ILE A 215 9.69 -7.20 6.06
C ILE A 215 9.86 -6.57 7.44
N GLU A 216 10.46 -7.28 8.39
CA GLU A 216 10.71 -6.78 9.75
C GLU A 216 11.54 -5.48 9.79
N ARG A 217 12.35 -5.21 8.78
CA ARG A 217 13.15 -3.98 8.70
C ARG A 217 12.33 -2.75 8.29
N VAL A 218 11.20 -2.94 7.65
CA VAL A 218 10.38 -1.86 7.08
C VAL A 218 9.00 -1.75 7.76
N ALA A 219 8.59 -2.74 8.52
CA ALA A 219 7.40 -2.71 9.37
C ALA A 219 7.71 -2.12 10.74
#